data_bfec6aa113f3b6004aec503f2d46b6af
#
_entry.id   bfec6aa113f3b6004aec503f2d46b6af
#
_cell.length_a   1.000
_cell.length_b   1.000
_cell.length_c   1.000
_cell.angle_alpha   90.00
_cell.angle_beta   90.00
_cell.angle_gamma   90.00
#
_symmetry.space_group_name_H-M   'P 1'
#
loop_
_entity.id
_entity.type
_entity.pdbx_description
1 polymer ?
#
loop_
_entity_poly.entity_id
_entity_poly.type
_entity_poly.pdbx_seq_one_letter_code
_entity_poly.pdbx_strand_id
1 'polypeptide(L)'
;IVDLQRYQPVVAVIAGPVGCFGGMSIAAGLCSYVLVTREARLGLNGPQVIEQEAGIAEYDSRDRPFIWSLTGGEQRFASGLADAYLADDLDEVRTSVLAYFAKGLPARPRCRRAEDYLRRLGDLDTAEQPDAAGVRR
;
A
#
# COMPACT_ATOMS: atom_id res chain seq x y z
N ILE A 1 13.11 -11.79 1.00
CA ILE A 1 12.26 -11.21 -0.07
C ILE A 1 13.14 -10.82 -1.25
N VAL A 2 14.08 -9.91 -1.10
CA VAL A 2 14.89 -9.37 -2.20
C VAL A 2 15.63 -10.45 -2.99
N ASP A 3 16.21 -11.44 -2.32
CA ASP A 3 16.91 -12.53 -3.02
C ASP A 3 15.95 -13.46 -3.75
N LEU A 4 14.78 -13.75 -3.18
CA LEU A 4 13.77 -14.59 -3.84
C LEU A 4 13.26 -13.97 -5.13
N GLN A 5 13.11 -12.64 -5.18
CA GLN A 5 12.64 -11.92 -6.36
C GLN A 5 13.58 -12.03 -7.58
N ARG A 6 14.77 -12.59 -7.43
CA ARG A 6 15.66 -12.88 -8.55
C ARG A 6 15.21 -14.12 -9.34
N TYR A 7 14.44 -14.98 -8.71
CA TYR A 7 14.07 -16.30 -9.25
C TYR A 7 12.58 -16.47 -9.44
N GLN A 8 11.77 -15.85 -8.56
CA GLN A 8 10.32 -16.01 -8.57
C GLN A 8 9.63 -14.77 -8.01
N PRO A 9 8.36 -14.50 -8.39
CA PRO A 9 7.61 -13.41 -7.79
C PRO A 9 7.34 -13.68 -6.30
N VAL A 10 7.39 -12.62 -5.51
CA VAL A 10 6.97 -12.61 -4.12
C VAL A 10 5.74 -11.73 -4.02
N VAL A 11 4.63 -12.28 -3.56
CA VAL A 11 3.35 -11.59 -3.46
C VAL A 11 3.05 -11.30 -1.99
N ALA A 12 2.83 -10.03 -1.66
CA ALA A 12 2.28 -9.64 -0.37
C ALA A 12 0.76 -9.51 -0.49
N VAL A 13 0.04 -10.12 0.45
CA VAL A 13 -1.40 -9.93 0.61
C VAL A 13 -1.63 -9.25 1.94
N ILE A 14 -2.24 -8.08 1.90
CA ILE A 14 -2.61 -7.32 3.09
C ILE A 14 -4.13 -7.40 3.21
N ALA A 15 -4.59 -8.11 4.22
CA ALA A 15 -5.99 -8.40 4.43
C ALA A 15 -6.39 -8.15 5.89
N GLY A 16 -7.68 -7.91 6.09
CA GLY A 16 -8.27 -7.72 7.40
C GLY A 16 -7.99 -6.36 8.04
N PRO A 17 -8.68 -6.05 9.15
CA PRO A 17 -8.76 -4.70 9.70
C PRO A 17 -7.57 -4.28 10.57
N VAL A 18 -6.64 -5.20 10.88
CA VAL A 18 -5.52 -4.87 11.78
C VAL A 18 -4.55 -3.88 11.13
N GLY A 19 -4.31 -4.04 9.84
CA GLY A 19 -3.39 -3.18 9.08
C GLY A 19 -1.95 -3.69 9.06
N CYS A 20 -1.20 -3.21 8.08
CA CYS A 20 0.21 -3.50 7.86
C CYS A 20 1.00 -2.21 8.05
N PHE A 21 1.73 -2.09 9.16
CA PHE A 21 2.46 -0.90 9.54
C PHE A 21 3.90 -1.22 9.97
N GLY A 22 4.73 -0.20 10.10
CA GLY A 22 6.12 -0.33 10.54
C GLY A 22 6.96 -1.20 9.63
N GLY A 23 7.81 -2.03 10.21
CA GLY A 23 8.69 -2.94 9.46
C GLY A 23 7.98 -3.89 8.50
N MET A 24 6.76 -4.30 8.83
CA MET A 24 5.94 -5.15 7.95
C MET A 24 5.51 -4.42 6.68
N SER A 25 5.20 -3.13 6.75
CA SER A 25 4.86 -2.35 5.56
C SER A 25 6.07 -2.17 4.63
N ILE A 26 7.26 -2.03 5.19
CA ILE A 26 8.51 -2.00 4.43
C ILE A 26 8.73 -3.35 3.74
N ALA A 27 8.57 -4.45 4.48
CA ALA A 27 8.70 -5.79 3.92
C ALA A 27 7.70 -6.05 2.78
N ALA A 28 6.43 -5.63 2.94
CA ALA A 28 5.42 -5.69 1.89
C ALA A 28 5.80 -4.84 0.67
N GLY A 29 6.31 -3.63 0.90
CA GLY A 29 6.79 -2.73 -0.15
C GLY A 29 7.96 -3.28 -0.96
N LEU A 30 8.73 -4.22 -0.40
CA LEU A 30 9.82 -4.91 -1.09
C LEU A 30 9.34 -6.12 -1.92
N CYS A 31 8.09 -6.54 -1.81
CA CYS A 31 7.55 -7.65 -2.59
C CYS A 31 7.38 -7.27 -4.07
N SER A 32 7.33 -8.28 -4.94
CA SER A 32 7.11 -8.10 -6.38
C SER A 32 5.75 -7.47 -6.65
N TYR A 33 4.74 -7.94 -5.92
CA TYR A 33 3.35 -7.48 -6.01
C TYR A 33 2.77 -7.29 -4.60
N VAL A 34 1.91 -6.30 -4.46
CA VAL A 34 1.15 -6.01 -3.24
C VAL A 34 -0.33 -5.99 -3.57
N LEU A 35 -1.08 -6.92 -2.99
CA LEU A 35 -2.51 -7.03 -3.10
C LEU A 35 -3.12 -6.58 -1.77
N VAL A 36 -4.17 -5.78 -1.83
CA VAL A 36 -4.86 -5.27 -0.64
C VAL A 36 -6.34 -5.59 -0.71
N THR A 37 -6.94 -5.96 0.42
CA THR A 37 -8.38 -6.15 0.50
C THR A 37 -9.08 -4.85 0.94
N ARG A 38 -10.39 -4.85 0.87
CA ARG A 38 -11.23 -3.71 1.25
C ARG A 38 -11.01 -3.26 2.70
N GLU A 39 -10.86 -4.20 3.62
CA GLU A 39 -10.64 -3.90 5.05
C GLU A 39 -9.17 -3.59 5.38
N ALA A 40 -8.25 -3.81 4.44
CA ALA A 40 -6.83 -3.63 4.66
C ALA A 40 -6.45 -2.15 4.87
N ARG A 41 -5.40 -1.97 5.66
CA ARG A 41 -4.72 -0.68 5.83
C ARG A 41 -3.22 -0.87 5.64
N LEU A 42 -2.59 0.06 4.95
CA LEU A 42 -1.15 0.02 4.69
C LEU A 42 -0.54 1.41 4.89
N GLY A 43 0.45 1.50 5.76
CA GLY A 43 1.18 2.73 6.02
C GLY A 43 2.47 2.46 6.78
N LEU A 44 3.33 3.48 6.93
CA LEU A 44 4.54 3.35 7.72
C LEU A 44 4.22 3.40 9.21
N ASN A 45 3.47 4.40 9.65
CA ASN A 45 3.07 4.57 11.04
C ASN A 45 1.61 4.16 11.24
N GLY A 46 1.32 3.51 12.36
CA GLY A 46 -0.05 3.23 12.78
C GLY A 46 -0.79 4.51 13.17
N PRO A 47 -2.14 4.52 13.08
CA PRO A 47 -2.95 5.71 13.35
C PRO A 47 -2.68 6.36 14.71
N GLN A 48 -2.50 5.56 15.74
CA GLN A 48 -2.24 6.05 17.11
C GLN A 48 -0.89 6.79 17.22
N VAL A 49 0.12 6.33 16.49
CA VAL A 49 1.43 7.00 16.47
C VAL A 49 1.32 8.36 15.78
N ILE A 50 0.56 8.44 14.69
CA ILE A 50 0.34 9.71 13.98
C ILE A 50 -0.45 10.68 14.86
N GLU A 51 -1.50 10.19 15.56
CA GLU A 51 -2.27 11.01 16.50
C GLU A 51 -1.40 11.60 17.63
N GLN A 52 -0.43 10.82 18.14
CA GLN A 52 0.48 11.29 19.18
C GLN A 52 1.36 12.45 18.70
N GLU A 53 1.74 12.46 17.44
CA GLU A 53 2.60 13.50 16.85
C GLU A 53 1.78 14.72 16.37
N ALA A 54 0.67 14.49 15.69
CA ALA A 54 -0.15 15.56 15.10
C ALA A 54 -1.16 16.17 16.07
N GLY A 55 -1.60 15.38 17.06
CA GLY A 55 -2.69 15.74 17.98
C GLY A 55 -4.05 15.31 17.46
N ILE A 56 -4.96 15.01 18.42
CA ILE A 56 -6.30 14.46 18.12
C ILE A 56 -7.17 15.41 17.29
N ALA A 57 -6.94 16.72 17.37
CA ALA A 57 -7.68 17.70 16.59
C ALA A 57 -7.39 17.62 15.10
N GLU A 58 -6.15 17.21 14.74
CA GLU A 58 -5.72 17.06 13.36
C GLU A 58 -5.89 15.63 12.87
N TYR A 59 -5.66 14.65 13.74
CA TYR A 59 -5.68 13.24 13.38
C TYR A 59 -6.28 12.38 14.51
N ASP A 60 -7.59 12.10 14.44
CA ASP A 60 -8.26 11.20 15.38
C ASP A 60 -8.13 9.74 14.89
N SER A 61 -7.32 8.95 15.58
CA SER A 61 -7.10 7.54 15.27
C SER A 61 -8.34 6.65 15.41
N ARG A 62 -9.43 7.16 16.00
CA ARG A 62 -10.71 6.46 16.16
C ARG A 62 -11.70 6.79 15.04
N ASP A 63 -11.45 7.84 14.26
CA ASP A 63 -12.26 8.16 13.08
C ASP A 63 -11.94 7.17 11.95
N ARG A 64 -12.67 6.05 11.93
CA ARG A 64 -12.45 4.99 10.93
C ARG A 64 -12.58 5.48 9.49
N PRO A 65 -13.65 6.20 9.08
CA PRO A 65 -13.75 6.72 7.72
C PRO A 65 -12.53 7.55 7.32
N PHE A 66 -12.08 8.45 8.19
CA PHE A 66 -10.90 9.27 7.96
C PHE A 66 -9.63 8.41 7.80
N ILE A 67 -9.39 7.47 8.73
CA ILE A 67 -8.21 6.58 8.68
C ILE A 67 -8.18 5.75 7.39
N TRP A 68 -9.33 5.19 6.97
CA TRP A 68 -9.41 4.40 5.74
C TRP A 68 -9.25 5.26 4.49
N SER A 69 -9.69 6.52 4.49
CA SER A 69 -9.48 7.44 3.38
C SER A 69 -7.99 7.75 3.16
N LEU A 70 -7.17 7.66 4.22
CA LEU A 70 -5.73 7.91 4.14
C LEU A 70 -4.90 6.65 3.91
N THR A 71 -5.23 5.54 4.58
CA THR A 71 -4.39 4.33 4.62
C THR A 71 -5.08 3.08 4.12
N GLY A 72 -6.34 3.16 3.76
CA GLY A 72 -7.16 2.03 3.31
C GLY A 72 -6.69 1.41 2.00
N GLY A 73 -7.09 0.15 1.78
CA GLY A 73 -6.73 -0.61 0.59
C GLY A 73 -7.14 0.08 -0.71
N GLU A 74 -8.34 0.64 -0.76
CA GLU A 74 -8.84 1.38 -1.91
C GLU A 74 -7.93 2.58 -2.25
N GLN A 75 -7.59 3.38 -1.24
CA GLN A 75 -6.70 4.53 -1.38
C GLN A 75 -5.31 4.11 -1.86
N ARG A 76 -4.77 3.01 -1.33
CA ARG A 76 -3.45 2.50 -1.74
C ARG A 76 -3.45 1.97 -3.17
N PHE A 77 -4.54 1.37 -3.60
CA PHE A 77 -4.72 0.96 -4.99
C PHE A 77 -4.90 2.17 -5.91
N ALA A 78 -5.77 3.11 -5.56
CA ALA A 78 -6.02 4.32 -6.34
C ALA A 78 -4.74 5.16 -6.54
N SER A 79 -3.90 5.29 -5.52
CA SER A 79 -2.60 5.98 -5.60
C SER A 79 -1.48 5.18 -6.29
N GLY A 80 -1.75 3.94 -6.71
CA GLY A 80 -0.75 3.09 -7.39
C GLY A 80 0.26 2.41 -6.47
N LEU A 81 0.05 2.46 -5.15
CA LEU A 81 0.91 1.80 -4.17
C LEU A 81 0.57 0.31 -3.99
N ALA A 82 -0.60 -0.14 -4.40
CA ALA A 82 -0.97 -1.54 -4.50
C ALA A 82 -1.25 -1.94 -5.94
N ASP A 83 -1.04 -3.22 -6.26
CA ASP A 83 -1.21 -3.76 -7.63
C ASP A 83 -2.62 -4.29 -7.87
N ALA A 84 -3.34 -4.67 -6.80
CA ALA A 84 -4.73 -5.08 -6.86
C ALA A 84 -5.49 -4.66 -5.60
N TYR A 85 -6.79 -4.38 -5.78
CA TYR A 85 -7.77 -4.16 -4.72
C TYR A 85 -8.84 -5.23 -4.83
N LEU A 86 -9.04 -6.00 -3.76
CA LEU A 86 -9.84 -7.21 -3.74
C LEU A 86 -10.95 -7.10 -2.69
N ALA A 87 -12.02 -7.85 -2.88
CA ALA A 87 -12.97 -8.10 -1.79
C ALA A 87 -12.29 -8.90 -0.65
N ASP A 88 -12.89 -8.85 0.55
CA ASP A 88 -12.45 -9.66 1.68
C ASP A 88 -13.02 -11.09 1.54
N ASP A 89 -12.69 -11.74 0.43
CA ASP A 89 -13.11 -13.08 0.04
C ASP A 89 -11.90 -13.96 -0.25
N LEU A 90 -11.85 -15.13 0.37
CA LEU A 90 -10.70 -16.04 0.28
C LEU A 90 -10.49 -16.61 -1.12
N ASP A 91 -11.57 -16.87 -1.85
CA ASP A 91 -11.48 -17.45 -3.20
C ASP A 91 -11.00 -16.39 -4.20
N GLU A 92 -11.45 -15.15 -4.04
CA GLU A 92 -10.95 -14.01 -4.84
C GLU A 92 -9.46 -13.76 -4.55
N VAL A 93 -9.08 -13.72 -3.28
CA VAL A 93 -7.67 -13.55 -2.88
C VAL A 93 -6.81 -14.67 -3.45
N ARG A 94 -7.24 -15.95 -3.29
CA ARG A 94 -6.51 -17.10 -3.83
C ARG A 94 -6.35 -17.02 -5.35
N THR A 95 -7.42 -16.75 -6.06
CA THR A 95 -7.43 -16.63 -7.53
C THR A 95 -6.47 -15.53 -7.97
N SER A 96 -6.53 -14.38 -7.31
CA SER A 96 -5.66 -13.25 -7.60
C SER A 96 -4.19 -13.56 -7.33
N VAL A 97 -3.88 -14.21 -6.21
CA VAL A 97 -2.49 -14.62 -5.89
C VAL A 97 -1.95 -15.55 -6.98
N LEU A 98 -2.72 -16.56 -7.38
CA LEU A 98 -2.31 -17.48 -8.45
C LEU A 98 -2.10 -16.75 -9.79
N ALA A 99 -2.97 -15.80 -10.12
CA ALA A 99 -2.84 -14.99 -11.33
C ALA A 99 -1.56 -14.14 -11.31
N TYR A 100 -1.21 -13.54 -10.16
CA TYR A 100 0.02 -12.77 -10.02
C TYR A 100 1.28 -13.64 -10.04
N PHE A 101 1.23 -14.87 -9.51
CA PHE A 101 2.31 -15.83 -9.71
C PHE A 101 2.47 -16.22 -11.18
N ALA A 102 1.38 -16.43 -11.89
CA ALA A 102 1.40 -16.75 -13.32
C ALA A 102 1.96 -15.61 -14.20
N LYS A 103 1.83 -14.35 -13.77
CA LYS A 103 2.44 -13.20 -14.45
C LYS A 103 3.98 -13.24 -14.40
N GLY A 104 4.55 -13.99 -13.46
CA GLY A 104 5.98 -14.03 -13.26
C GLY A 104 6.57 -12.77 -12.64
N LEU A 105 7.85 -12.55 -12.84
CA LEU A 105 8.55 -11.38 -12.32
C LEU A 105 8.14 -10.11 -13.05
N PRO A 106 7.88 -9.00 -12.34
CA PRO A 106 7.63 -7.72 -12.97
C PRO A 106 8.88 -7.24 -13.71
N ALA A 107 8.71 -6.61 -14.86
CA ALA A 107 9.82 -6.07 -15.66
C ALA A 107 10.71 -5.10 -14.85
N ARG A 108 10.11 -4.38 -13.90
CA ARG A 108 10.82 -3.48 -12.99
C ARG A 108 10.36 -3.74 -11.55
N PRO A 109 11.24 -4.31 -10.70
CA PRO A 109 10.94 -4.53 -9.29
C PRO A 109 10.58 -3.24 -8.55
N ARG A 110 9.72 -3.33 -7.53
CA ARG A 110 9.32 -2.16 -6.73
C ARG A 110 10.50 -1.42 -6.10
N CYS A 111 11.48 -2.15 -5.58
CA CYS A 111 12.68 -1.55 -4.99
C CYS A 111 13.46 -0.64 -5.96
N ARG A 112 13.31 -0.84 -7.27
CA ARG A 112 13.92 0.01 -8.30
C ARG A 112 13.02 1.15 -8.77
N ARG A 113 11.83 1.32 -8.17
CA ARG A 113 10.92 2.42 -8.44
C ARG A 113 11.08 3.57 -7.42
N ALA A 114 11.97 3.44 -6.45
CA ALA A 114 12.15 4.43 -5.39
C ALA A 114 12.46 5.83 -5.96
N GLU A 115 13.31 5.92 -6.99
CA GLU A 115 13.63 7.18 -7.65
C GLU A 115 12.40 7.82 -8.31
N ASP A 116 11.52 7.01 -8.92
CA ASP A 116 10.29 7.51 -9.54
C ASP A 116 9.33 8.07 -8.47
N TYR A 117 9.21 7.37 -7.34
CA TYR A 117 8.38 7.86 -6.22
C TYR A 117 8.94 9.12 -5.59
N LEU A 118 10.25 9.19 -5.39
CA LEU A 118 10.91 10.40 -4.86
C LEU A 118 10.73 11.61 -5.79
N ARG A 119 10.86 11.39 -7.09
CA ARG A 119 10.60 12.46 -8.08
C ARG A 119 9.16 12.94 -8.01
N ARG A 120 8.18 12.02 -8.02
CA ARG A 120 6.76 12.37 -7.90
C ARG A 120 6.46 13.13 -6.62
N LEU A 121 7.05 12.73 -5.50
CA LEU A 121 6.91 13.44 -4.22
C LEU A 121 7.51 14.85 -4.30
N GLY A 122 8.63 15.03 -5.00
CA GLY A 122 9.24 16.33 -5.21
C GLY A 122 8.42 17.25 -6.13
N ASP A 123 7.63 16.67 -7.04
CA ASP A 123 6.78 17.41 -7.97
C ASP A 123 5.40 17.76 -7.37
N LEU A 124 5.05 17.19 -6.19
CA LEU A 124 3.79 17.51 -5.52
C LEU A 124 3.83 18.93 -4.93
N ASP A 125 2.85 19.74 -5.29
CA ASP A 125 2.61 20.99 -4.59
C ASP A 125 1.97 20.69 -3.22
N THR A 126 2.73 20.94 -2.17
CA THR A 126 2.26 20.72 -0.79
C THR A 126 1.21 21.74 -0.33
N ALA A 127 1.01 22.81 -1.07
CA ALA A 127 -0.06 23.78 -0.82
C ALA A 127 -1.42 23.27 -1.36
N GLU A 128 -1.40 22.40 -2.35
CA GLU A 128 -2.58 21.69 -2.83
C GLU A 128 -2.63 20.32 -2.20
N GLN A 129 -3.80 19.90 -1.70
CA GLN A 129 -4.00 18.53 -1.22
C GLN A 129 -4.31 17.63 -2.43
N PRO A 130 -3.32 16.92 -3.01
CA PRO A 130 -3.58 16.09 -4.17
C PRO A 130 -4.45 14.90 -3.80
N ASP A 131 -5.43 14.60 -4.63
CA ASP A 131 -6.20 13.36 -4.54
C ASP A 131 -5.34 12.15 -4.97
N ALA A 132 -5.88 10.95 -4.81
CA ALA A 132 -5.19 9.71 -5.17
C ALA A 132 -4.79 9.65 -6.65
N ALA A 133 -5.57 10.26 -7.55
CA ALA A 133 -5.26 10.33 -8.97
C ALA A 133 -4.10 11.31 -9.25
N GLY A 134 -4.02 12.41 -8.52
CA GLY A 134 -2.91 13.34 -8.54
C GLY A 134 -1.59 12.70 -8.11
N VAL A 135 -1.63 11.92 -7.04
CA VAL A 135 -0.44 11.18 -6.55
C VAL A 135 0.03 10.09 -7.53
N ARG A 136 -0.90 9.51 -8.30
CA ARG A 136 -0.57 8.44 -9.26
C ARG A 136 0.10 8.94 -10.54
N ARG A 137 -0.13 10.18 -10.92
CA ARG A 137 0.46 10.83 -12.11
C ARG A 137 1.92 11.15 -11.90
#